data_b30ed9ca71992ecb9e813b7584384f5b
#
_entry.id   b30ed9ca71992ecb9e813b7584384f5b
#
_cell.length_a   1.000
_cell.length_b   1.000
_cell.length_c   1.000
_cell.angle_alpha   90.00
_cell.angle_beta   90.00
_cell.angle_gamma   90.00
#
_symmetry.space_group_name_H-M   'P 1'
#
loop_
_entity.id
_entity.type
_entity.pdbx_description
1 polymer ?
#
loop_
_entity_poly.entity_id
_entity_poly.type
_entity_poly.pdbx_seq_one_letter_code
_entity_poly.pdbx_strand_id
1 'polypeptide(L)'
;MAEAKDVAQIQKLLEIYAREQIILPRTAEDITENLGRFIVADSGGSIKGCVAIRDFGNDLLEVRSLAVQPDSFGLGIGRKLINKLISVLEQERHAFRLFALTYKTDFFIKLGFQRVSMDMFPEKIWSDCVKCPKKEHCDEEAVLLERK
;
A
#
# COMPACT_ATOMS: atom_id res chain seq x y z
N MET A 1 13.70 5.36 -0.16
CA MET A 1 12.86 5.49 1.06
C MET A 1 12.39 6.93 1.21
N ALA A 2 11.24 7.11 1.84
CA ALA A 2 10.71 8.44 2.07
C ALA A 2 11.51 9.20 3.14
N GLU A 3 11.59 10.52 2.98
CA GLU A 3 12.29 11.41 3.90
C GLU A 3 11.30 12.43 4.46
N ALA A 4 11.68 13.13 5.53
CA ALA A 4 10.83 14.11 6.18
C ALA A 4 10.33 15.19 5.20
N LYS A 5 11.15 15.57 4.23
CA LYS A 5 10.78 16.56 3.20
C LYS A 5 9.64 16.08 2.29
N ASP A 6 9.38 14.77 2.28
CA ASP A 6 8.38 14.18 1.38
C ASP A 6 6.98 14.14 1.97
N VAL A 7 6.83 14.38 3.27
CA VAL A 7 5.56 14.20 4.00
C VAL A 7 4.41 15.00 3.36
N ALA A 8 4.63 16.27 3.07
CA ALA A 8 3.58 17.13 2.51
C ALA A 8 3.11 16.63 1.14
N GLN A 9 4.04 16.18 0.29
CA GLN A 9 3.70 15.66 -1.03
C GLN A 9 2.99 14.33 -0.94
N ILE A 10 3.41 13.45 -0.02
CA ILE A 10 2.74 12.17 0.23
C ILE A 10 1.30 12.42 0.68
N GLN A 11 1.11 13.32 1.64
CA GLN A 11 -0.24 13.64 2.14
C GLN A 11 -1.15 14.15 1.02
N LYS A 12 -0.66 15.08 0.21
CA LYS A 12 -1.41 15.61 -0.92
C LYS A 12 -1.83 14.52 -1.90
N LEU A 13 -0.89 13.63 -2.22
CA LEU A 13 -1.16 12.53 -3.14
C LEU A 13 -2.23 11.59 -2.58
N LEU A 14 -2.12 11.23 -1.32
CA LEU A 14 -3.09 10.33 -0.68
C LEU A 14 -4.47 10.96 -0.57
N GLU A 15 -4.56 12.27 -0.38
CA GLU A 15 -5.85 12.96 -0.30
C GLU A 15 -6.67 12.82 -1.58
N ILE A 16 -6.03 12.76 -2.75
CA ILE A 16 -6.72 12.57 -4.03
C ILE A 16 -7.57 11.30 -3.98
N TYR A 17 -7.00 10.21 -3.48
CA TYR A 17 -7.67 8.91 -3.41
C TYR A 17 -8.58 8.78 -2.19
N ALA A 18 -8.26 9.45 -1.10
CA ALA A 18 -9.10 9.45 0.09
C ALA A 18 -10.44 10.14 -0.19
N ARG A 19 -10.45 11.20 -0.99
CA ARG A 19 -11.68 11.90 -1.39
C ARG A 19 -12.60 11.00 -2.22
N GLU A 20 -12.03 10.04 -2.95
CA GLU A 20 -12.79 9.07 -3.73
C GLU A 20 -13.11 7.82 -2.94
N GLN A 21 -12.77 7.77 -1.65
CA GLN A 21 -12.95 6.64 -0.75
C GLN A 21 -12.26 5.36 -1.22
N ILE A 22 -11.22 5.49 -2.02
CA ILE A 22 -10.41 4.36 -2.49
C ILE A 22 -9.43 3.91 -1.41
N ILE A 23 -8.89 4.86 -0.64
CA ILE A 23 -8.01 4.57 0.50
C ILE A 23 -8.44 5.39 1.70
N LEU A 24 -8.01 4.97 2.88
CA LEU A 24 -8.27 5.73 4.11
C LEU A 24 -7.36 6.97 4.16
N PRO A 25 -7.87 8.12 4.64
CA PRO A 25 -7.04 9.31 4.76
C PRO A 25 -5.95 9.11 5.81
N ARG A 26 -4.84 9.81 5.64
CA ARG A 26 -3.72 9.81 6.58
C ARG A 26 -3.31 11.23 6.90
N THR A 27 -3.00 11.50 8.16
CA THR A 27 -2.52 12.82 8.58
C THR A 27 -1.02 12.95 8.34
N ALA A 28 -0.53 14.18 8.29
CA ALA A 28 0.91 14.43 8.20
C ALA A 28 1.67 13.80 9.37
N GLU A 29 1.08 13.81 10.56
CA GLU A 29 1.65 13.23 11.76
C GLU A 29 1.79 11.71 11.63
N ASP A 30 0.74 11.05 11.15
CA ASP A 30 0.74 9.60 10.90
C ASP A 30 1.81 9.22 9.86
N ILE A 31 1.90 9.96 8.78
CA ILE A 31 2.91 9.73 7.75
C ILE A 31 4.31 9.90 8.33
N THR A 32 4.53 10.95 9.13
CA THR A 32 5.82 11.21 9.75
C THR A 32 6.24 10.08 10.69
N GLU A 33 5.31 9.59 11.51
CA GLU A 33 5.58 8.50 12.43
C GLU A 33 5.93 7.19 11.73
N ASN A 34 5.42 6.99 10.51
CA ASN A 34 5.61 5.76 9.75
C ASN A 34 6.53 5.97 8.54
N LEU A 35 7.31 7.03 8.54
CA LEU A 35 8.10 7.43 7.38
C LEU A 35 9.03 6.32 6.88
N GLY A 36 9.62 5.55 7.78
CA GLY A 36 10.47 4.43 7.43
C GLY A 36 9.75 3.27 6.74
N ARG A 37 8.43 3.30 6.70
CA ARG A 37 7.61 2.28 6.04
C ARG A 37 7.08 2.73 4.69
N PHE A 38 7.46 3.93 4.23
CA PHE A 38 7.08 4.47 2.94
C PHE A 38 8.21 4.36 1.93
N ILE A 39 7.84 4.00 0.71
CA ILE A 39 8.71 4.05 -0.47
C ILE A 39 8.08 5.04 -1.43
N VAL A 40 8.88 5.91 -2.01
CA VAL A 40 8.40 6.94 -2.95
C VAL A 40 9.08 6.81 -4.30
N ALA A 41 8.37 7.19 -5.33
CA ALA A 41 8.92 7.37 -6.68
C ALA A 41 9.11 8.87 -6.89
N ASP A 42 10.36 9.32 -6.87
CA ASP A 42 10.74 10.71 -6.98
C ASP A 42 11.31 10.99 -8.36
N SER A 43 10.88 12.10 -8.97
CA SER A 43 11.41 12.54 -10.25
C SER A 43 11.74 14.03 -10.14
N GLY A 44 13.03 14.34 -9.98
CA GLY A 44 13.49 15.73 -9.88
C GLY A 44 12.93 16.51 -8.71
N GLY A 45 12.74 15.86 -7.55
CA GLY A 45 12.19 16.49 -6.36
C GLY A 45 10.68 16.47 -6.25
N SER A 46 10.00 15.93 -7.28
CA SER A 46 8.55 15.77 -7.29
C SER A 46 8.18 14.31 -7.09
N ILE A 47 7.34 14.02 -6.10
CA ILE A 47 6.90 12.65 -5.83
C ILE A 47 5.78 12.27 -6.79
N LYS A 48 6.02 11.23 -7.59
CA LYS A 48 5.08 10.73 -8.58
C LYS A 48 4.24 9.57 -8.07
N GLY A 49 4.68 8.92 -7.00
CA GLY A 49 3.92 7.84 -6.38
C GLY A 49 4.52 7.47 -5.03
N CYS A 50 3.74 6.73 -4.25
CA CYS A 50 4.18 6.22 -2.96
C CYS A 50 3.51 4.89 -2.65
N VAL A 51 4.10 4.14 -1.73
CA VAL A 51 3.50 2.94 -1.16
C VAL A 51 4.01 2.80 0.26
N ALA A 52 3.16 2.27 1.14
CA ALA A 52 3.52 2.00 2.53
C ALA A 52 3.21 0.54 2.85
N ILE A 53 3.79 0.05 3.95
CA ILE A 53 3.43 -1.25 4.50
C ILE A 53 2.93 -1.07 5.93
N ARG A 54 2.07 -2.00 6.34
CA ARG A 54 1.67 -2.15 7.73
C ARG A 54 2.02 -3.56 8.18
N ASP A 55 2.73 -3.67 9.29
CA ASP A 55 3.14 -4.95 9.86
C ASP A 55 2.12 -5.36 10.93
N PHE A 56 1.48 -6.53 10.73
CA PHE A 56 0.51 -7.08 11.67
C PHE A 56 1.14 -8.10 12.62
N GLY A 57 2.45 -8.35 12.50
CA GLY A 57 3.11 -9.42 13.23
C GLY A 57 3.00 -10.75 12.50
N ASN A 58 3.73 -11.76 12.97
CA ASN A 58 3.76 -13.10 12.37
C ASN A 58 4.11 -13.11 10.89
N ASP A 59 4.96 -12.18 10.47
CA ASP A 59 5.37 -11.99 9.08
C ASP A 59 4.21 -11.67 8.13
N LEU A 60 3.11 -11.16 8.64
CA LEU A 60 1.97 -10.69 7.84
C LEU A 60 2.07 -9.19 7.64
N LEU A 61 2.17 -8.78 6.39
CA LEU A 61 2.35 -7.39 5.99
C LEU A 61 1.29 -7.00 4.98
N GLU A 62 0.84 -5.75 5.05
CA GLU A 62 -0.15 -5.22 4.11
C GLU A 62 0.45 -4.10 3.27
N VAL A 63 0.19 -4.13 1.95
CA VAL A 63 0.43 -2.99 1.07
C VAL A 63 -0.62 -1.93 1.37
N ARG A 64 -0.19 -0.74 1.75
CA ARG A 64 -1.10 0.37 2.06
C ARG A 64 -0.68 1.62 1.34
N SER A 65 -1.65 2.52 1.16
CA SER A 65 -1.37 3.86 0.65
C SER A 65 -0.61 3.85 -0.68
N LEU A 66 -0.87 2.85 -1.53
CA LEU A 66 -0.30 2.82 -2.88
C LEU A 66 -1.05 3.86 -3.72
N ALA A 67 -0.34 4.86 -4.17
CA ALA A 67 -0.92 5.93 -4.94
C ALA A 67 0.08 6.45 -5.97
N VAL A 68 -0.41 6.81 -7.15
CA VAL A 68 0.39 7.38 -8.24
C VAL A 68 -0.29 8.65 -8.69
N GLN A 69 0.49 9.70 -8.98
CA GLN A 69 -0.06 10.95 -9.49
C GLN A 69 -0.86 10.69 -10.77
N PRO A 70 -2.06 11.29 -10.90
CA PRO A 70 -2.88 11.05 -12.10
C PRO A 70 -2.18 11.38 -13.42
N ASP A 71 -1.30 12.38 -13.42
CA ASP A 71 -0.55 12.76 -14.62
C ASP A 71 0.56 11.77 -14.99
N SER A 72 0.81 10.80 -14.12
CA SER A 72 1.88 9.80 -14.30
C SER A 72 1.36 8.39 -14.55
N PHE A 73 0.07 8.23 -14.77
CA PHE A 73 -0.51 6.93 -15.09
C PHE A 73 0.07 6.41 -16.41
N GLY A 74 0.25 5.09 -16.47
CA GLY A 74 0.78 4.43 -17.66
C GLY A 74 2.31 4.40 -17.75
N LEU A 75 3.02 4.99 -16.80
CA LEU A 75 4.48 5.01 -16.78
C LEU A 75 5.09 3.84 -15.98
N GLY A 76 4.27 2.95 -15.44
CA GLY A 76 4.76 1.80 -14.70
C GLY A 76 5.25 2.12 -13.29
N ILE A 77 4.87 3.27 -12.74
CA ILE A 77 5.32 3.71 -11.42
C ILE A 77 4.81 2.78 -10.32
N GLY A 78 3.53 2.40 -10.36
CA GLY A 78 2.96 1.48 -9.37
C GLY A 78 3.69 0.14 -9.35
N ARG A 79 3.99 -0.41 -10.53
CA ARG A 79 4.74 -1.66 -10.65
C ARG A 79 6.14 -1.52 -10.04
N LYS A 80 6.83 -0.42 -10.34
CA LYS A 80 8.16 -0.17 -9.78
C LYS A 80 8.15 -0.07 -8.27
N LEU A 81 7.13 0.58 -7.72
CA LEU A 81 6.96 0.72 -6.27
C LEU A 81 6.76 -0.65 -5.60
N ILE A 82 5.86 -1.46 -6.13
CA ILE A 82 5.59 -2.78 -5.57
C ILE A 82 6.81 -3.70 -5.73
N ASN A 83 7.47 -3.68 -6.87
CA ASN A 83 8.68 -4.50 -7.07
C ASN A 83 9.79 -4.08 -6.11
N LYS A 84 9.95 -2.78 -5.86
CA LYS A 84 10.93 -2.30 -4.88
C LYS A 84 10.56 -2.76 -3.47
N LEU A 85 9.29 -2.68 -3.11
CA LEU A 85 8.81 -3.14 -1.81
C LEU A 85 9.10 -4.62 -1.61
N ILE A 86 8.78 -5.46 -2.59
CA ILE A 86 9.05 -6.89 -2.52
C ILE A 86 10.55 -7.15 -2.36
N SER A 87 11.38 -6.45 -3.12
CA SER A 87 12.83 -6.58 -3.06
C SER A 87 13.36 -6.26 -1.67
N VAL A 88 12.88 -5.17 -1.07
CA VAL A 88 13.28 -4.77 0.29
C VAL A 88 12.89 -5.85 1.30
N LEU A 89 11.67 -6.37 1.21
CA LEU A 89 11.19 -7.40 2.13
C LEU A 89 11.97 -8.70 1.97
N GLU A 90 12.33 -9.09 0.75
CA GLU A 90 13.12 -10.28 0.51
C GLU A 90 14.53 -10.17 1.10
N GLN A 91 15.08 -8.95 1.18
CA GLN A 91 16.38 -8.71 1.80
C GLN A 91 16.31 -8.72 3.33
N GLU A 92 15.18 -8.27 3.89
CA GLU A 92 15.04 -8.12 5.34
C GLU A 92 14.51 -9.36 6.04
N ARG A 93 13.79 -10.23 5.32
CA ARG A 93 13.07 -11.37 5.91
C ARG A 93 13.29 -12.63 5.10
N HIS A 94 13.38 -13.77 5.80
CA HIS A 94 13.45 -15.07 5.15
C HIS A 94 12.10 -15.51 4.59
N ALA A 95 11.03 -15.14 5.30
CA ALA A 95 9.68 -15.52 4.92
C ALA A 95 8.72 -14.39 5.26
N PHE A 96 7.71 -14.19 4.44
CA PHE A 96 6.65 -13.21 4.72
C PHE A 96 5.41 -13.52 3.89
N ARG A 97 4.29 -12.94 4.33
CA ARG A 97 3.03 -12.93 3.59
C ARG A 97 2.67 -11.46 3.37
N LEU A 98 2.67 -11.04 2.12
CA LEU A 98 2.33 -9.67 1.73
C LEU A 98 0.99 -9.67 1.04
N PHE A 99 0.02 -8.95 1.60
CA PHE A 99 -1.31 -8.88 1.02
C PHE A 99 -1.73 -7.44 0.73
N ALA A 100 -2.77 -7.30 -0.08
CA ALA A 100 -3.41 -6.02 -0.36
C ALA A 100 -4.90 -6.23 -0.50
N LEU A 101 -5.68 -5.26 -0.05
CA LEU A 101 -7.10 -5.14 -0.38
C LEU A 101 -7.21 -4.09 -1.49
N THR A 102 -7.78 -4.44 -2.63
CA THR A 102 -7.66 -3.61 -3.82
C THR A 102 -8.87 -3.72 -4.73
N TYR A 103 -9.14 -2.64 -5.47
CA TYR A 103 -10.04 -2.63 -6.61
C TYR A 103 -9.31 -3.02 -7.90
N LYS A 104 -7.98 -3.11 -7.87
CA LYS A 104 -7.14 -3.35 -9.05
C LYS A 104 -6.46 -4.71 -8.97
N THR A 105 -7.27 -5.74 -8.81
CA THR A 105 -6.81 -7.11 -8.63
C THR A 105 -5.87 -7.55 -9.74
N ASP A 106 -6.20 -7.26 -11.00
CA ASP A 106 -5.39 -7.67 -12.14
C ASP A 106 -3.98 -7.09 -12.11
N PHE A 107 -3.83 -5.87 -11.61
CA PHE A 107 -2.53 -5.24 -11.45
C PHE A 107 -1.62 -6.09 -10.55
N PHE A 108 -2.15 -6.52 -9.40
CA PHE A 108 -1.39 -7.33 -8.45
C PHE A 108 -1.15 -8.75 -8.95
N ILE A 109 -2.12 -9.34 -9.64
CA ILE A 109 -1.97 -10.70 -10.20
C ILE A 109 -0.81 -10.73 -11.20
N LYS A 110 -0.67 -9.71 -12.03
CA LYS A 110 0.45 -9.60 -12.96
C LYS A 110 1.81 -9.52 -12.28
N LEU A 111 1.83 -9.10 -11.01
CA LEU A 111 3.05 -8.99 -10.21
C LEU A 111 3.35 -10.25 -9.39
N GLY A 112 2.52 -11.28 -9.51
CA GLY A 112 2.75 -12.56 -8.84
C GLY A 112 1.86 -12.81 -7.63
N PHE A 113 0.94 -11.91 -7.31
CA PHE A 113 -0.03 -12.09 -6.24
C PHE A 113 -1.14 -13.03 -6.69
N GLN A 114 -1.80 -13.68 -5.73
CA GLN A 114 -2.94 -14.56 -5.97
C GLN A 114 -4.17 -14.04 -5.23
N ARG A 115 -5.35 -14.26 -5.79
CA ARG A 115 -6.60 -13.94 -5.11
C ARG A 115 -6.78 -14.88 -3.93
N VAL A 116 -7.21 -14.32 -2.79
CA VAL A 116 -7.49 -15.10 -1.58
C VAL A 116 -8.74 -14.55 -0.91
N SER A 117 -9.28 -15.32 0.04
CA SER A 117 -10.43 -14.87 0.83
C SER A 117 -9.97 -13.84 1.87
N MET A 118 -10.78 -12.81 2.09
CA MET A 118 -10.51 -11.82 3.14
C MET A 118 -10.51 -12.45 4.54
N ASP A 119 -11.17 -13.59 4.70
CA ASP A 119 -11.20 -14.32 5.98
C ASP A 119 -9.83 -14.81 6.43
N MET A 120 -8.84 -14.82 5.53
CA MET A 120 -7.47 -15.16 5.89
C MET A 120 -6.78 -14.08 6.73
N PHE A 121 -7.39 -12.90 6.89
CA PHE A 121 -6.77 -11.75 7.55
C PHE A 121 -7.65 -11.20 8.68
N PRO A 122 -7.90 -11.99 9.73
CA PRO A 122 -8.77 -11.52 10.82
C PRO A 122 -8.21 -10.30 11.53
N GLU A 123 -6.89 -10.15 11.61
CA GLU A 123 -6.24 -8.99 12.23
C GLU A 123 -6.61 -7.71 11.48
N LYS A 124 -6.65 -7.75 10.15
CA LYS A 124 -7.03 -6.62 9.32
C LYS A 124 -8.49 -6.23 9.57
N ILE A 125 -9.38 -7.20 9.64
CA ILE A 125 -10.81 -6.96 9.86
C ILE A 125 -11.02 -6.23 11.18
N TRP A 126 -10.36 -6.69 12.24
CA TRP A 126 -10.50 -6.08 13.56
C TRP A 126 -9.94 -4.67 13.65
N SER A 127 -8.80 -4.41 13.00
CA SER A 127 -8.11 -3.13 13.17
C SER A 127 -8.54 -2.05 12.20
N ASP A 128 -8.87 -2.42 10.95
CA ASP A 128 -9.12 -1.45 9.90
C ASP A 128 -10.53 -1.46 9.35
N CYS A 129 -11.07 -2.65 9.05
CA CYS A 129 -12.38 -2.74 8.41
C CYS A 129 -13.51 -2.24 9.30
N VAL A 130 -13.34 -2.34 10.62
CA VAL A 130 -14.30 -1.79 11.57
C VAL A 130 -14.46 -0.28 11.41
N LYS A 131 -13.39 0.41 11.03
CA LYS A 131 -13.37 1.87 10.84
C LYS A 131 -13.63 2.29 9.41
N CYS A 132 -13.67 1.34 8.48
CA CYS A 132 -13.86 1.64 7.07
C CYS A 132 -15.33 1.97 6.78
N PRO A 133 -15.61 3.09 6.08
CA PRO A 133 -17.01 3.43 5.74
C PRO A 133 -17.67 2.40 4.81
N LYS A 134 -16.89 1.55 4.15
CA LYS A 134 -17.38 0.52 3.24
C LYS A 134 -17.44 -0.87 3.85
N LYS A 135 -17.31 -1.01 5.18
CA LYS A 135 -17.18 -2.33 5.80
C LYS A 135 -18.35 -3.29 5.51
N GLU A 136 -19.55 -2.76 5.32
CA GLU A 136 -20.75 -3.56 5.05
C GLU A 136 -20.94 -3.84 3.55
N HIS A 137 -20.30 -3.03 2.70
CA HIS A 137 -20.41 -3.11 1.25
C HIS A 137 -19.04 -3.06 0.59
N CYS A 138 -18.05 -3.70 1.24
CA CYS A 138 -16.69 -3.71 0.73
C CYS A 138 -16.63 -4.54 -0.56
N ASP A 139 -16.29 -3.87 -1.66
CA ASP A 139 -16.15 -4.49 -2.97
C ASP A 139 -14.68 -4.70 -3.35
N GLU A 140 -13.75 -4.41 -2.44
CA GLU A 140 -12.34 -4.71 -2.64
C GLU A 140 -12.10 -6.22 -2.59
N GLU A 141 -11.13 -6.67 -3.36
CA GLU A 141 -10.67 -8.06 -3.34
C GLU A 141 -9.33 -8.16 -2.63
N ALA A 142 -9.07 -9.32 -2.02
CA ALA A 142 -7.80 -9.59 -1.35
C ALA A 142 -6.87 -10.36 -2.28
N VAL A 143 -5.61 -9.96 -2.30
CA VAL A 143 -4.55 -10.64 -3.04
C VAL A 143 -3.36 -10.87 -2.10
N LEU A 144 -2.65 -11.97 -2.31
CA LEU A 144 -1.56 -12.41 -1.43
C LEU A 144 -0.34 -12.83 -2.23
N LEU A 145 0.83 -12.40 -1.76
CA LEU A 145 2.12 -12.88 -2.22
C LEU A 145 2.84 -13.51 -1.03
N GLU A 146 3.16 -14.80 -1.13
CA GLU A 146 3.91 -15.51 -0.09
C GLU A 146 5.34 -15.77 -0.52
N ARG A 147 6.27 -15.60 0.42
CA ARG A 147 7.67 -16.02 0.30
C ARG A 147 8.01 -16.87 1.50
N LYS A 148 8.59 -18.04 1.24
CA LYS A 148 8.96 -18.99 2.29
C LYS A 148 10.47 -19.19 2.36
#